data_ae5d2e155077d4c64cceaae4619c8d3a
#
_entry.id   ae5d2e155077d4c64cceaae4619c8d3a
#
_cell.length_a   1.000
_cell.length_b   1.000
_cell.length_c   1.000
_cell.angle_alpha   90.00
_cell.angle_beta   90.00
_cell.angle_gamma   90.00
#
_symmetry.space_group_name_H-M   'P 1'
#
loop_
_entity.id
_entity.type
_entity.pdbx_description
1 polymer ?
#
loop_
_entity_poly.entity_id
_entity_poly.type
_entity_poly.pdbx_seq_one_letter_code
_entity_poly.pdbx_strand_id
1 'polypeptide(L)'
;MSEIDGEQYAARKLGCEISADPLNPLEPIKQVCKAHHPGEDLSILDRAYRRAVIQHSAQRRKSGEPYIIHPLAVSQILADLGMGPIVVAAGLLHDTVEDTDYTLDQCRAEFGDTVAGLVEGVTKLSQLEVGDSAQA
;
A
#
# COMPACT_ATOMS: atom_id res chain seq x y z
N MET A 1 -22.48 14.43 -8.20
CA MET A 1 -21.18 14.89 -7.92
C MET A 1 -20.22 14.52 -9.01
N SER A 2 -19.56 15.48 -9.48
CA SER A 2 -18.67 15.29 -10.58
C SER A 2 -17.33 14.71 -10.15
N GLU A 3 -16.98 14.90 -8.91
CA GLU A 3 -15.69 14.45 -8.45
C GLU A 3 -15.71 13.02 -8.04
N ILE A 4 -14.64 12.36 -8.36
CA ILE A 4 -14.41 11.00 -7.91
C ILE A 4 -13.75 11.08 -6.55
N ASP A 5 -14.37 10.48 -5.54
CA ASP A 5 -13.70 10.40 -4.26
C ASP A 5 -12.54 9.40 -4.32
N GLY A 6 -11.74 9.37 -3.28
CA GLY A 6 -10.56 8.52 -3.28
C GLY A 6 -10.88 7.05 -3.46
N GLU A 7 -12.01 6.63 -2.90
CA GLU A 7 -12.44 5.25 -3.03
C GLU A 7 -12.78 4.90 -4.47
N GLN A 8 -13.50 5.80 -5.15
CA GLN A 8 -13.83 5.59 -6.54
C GLN A 8 -12.59 5.63 -7.42
N TYR A 9 -11.66 6.52 -7.11
CA TYR A 9 -10.43 6.58 -7.86
C TYR A 9 -9.64 5.28 -7.73
N ALA A 10 -9.51 4.77 -6.51
CA ALA A 10 -8.81 3.52 -6.28
C ALA A 10 -9.48 2.37 -7.00
N ALA A 11 -10.83 2.34 -6.98
CA ALA A 11 -11.57 1.29 -7.66
C ALA A 11 -11.29 1.30 -9.16
N ARG A 12 -11.20 2.47 -9.76
CA ARG A 12 -10.88 2.56 -11.18
C ARG A 12 -9.48 2.07 -11.46
N LYS A 13 -8.51 2.46 -10.62
CA LYS A 13 -7.14 2.02 -10.78
C LYS A 13 -7.02 0.51 -10.58
N LEU A 14 -7.86 -0.03 -9.69
CA LEU A 14 -7.84 -1.45 -9.40
C LEU A 14 -8.62 -2.28 -10.40
N GLY A 15 -9.10 -1.67 -11.48
CA GLY A 15 -9.74 -2.42 -12.54
C GLY A 15 -11.24 -2.46 -12.45
N CYS A 16 -11.82 -1.67 -11.59
CA CYS A 16 -13.26 -1.48 -11.46
C CYS A 16 -14.03 -2.67 -10.94
N GLU A 17 -13.53 -3.85 -11.15
CA GLU A 17 -14.19 -5.05 -10.65
C GLU A 17 -14.24 -5.09 -9.16
N ILE A 18 -13.54 -4.17 -8.54
CA ILE A 18 -13.60 -4.03 -7.10
C ILE A 18 -15.03 -3.80 -6.63
N SER A 19 -15.85 -3.25 -7.49
CA SER A 19 -17.26 -3.05 -7.14
C SER A 19 -18.00 -4.37 -6.97
N ALA A 20 -17.45 -5.44 -7.51
CA ALA A 20 -18.06 -6.76 -7.33
C ALA A 20 -17.84 -7.29 -5.91
N ASP A 21 -16.78 -6.82 -5.24
CA ASP A 21 -16.52 -7.22 -3.88
C ASP A 21 -15.87 -6.05 -3.14
N PRO A 22 -16.67 -5.10 -2.70
CA PRO A 22 -16.12 -3.91 -2.04
C PRO A 22 -15.46 -4.20 -0.71
N LEU A 23 -15.66 -5.42 -0.16
CA LEU A 23 -15.02 -5.80 1.08
C LEU A 23 -13.63 -6.39 0.86
N ASN A 24 -13.21 -6.53 -0.40
CA ASN A 24 -11.93 -7.11 -0.72
C ASN A 24 -11.22 -6.31 -1.81
N PRO A 25 -10.78 -5.08 -1.50
CA PRO A 25 -10.12 -4.25 -2.50
C PRO A 25 -8.75 -4.75 -2.89
N LEU A 26 -8.25 -5.76 -2.19
CA LEU A 26 -6.94 -6.33 -2.48
C LEU A 26 -6.98 -7.33 -3.63
N GLU A 27 -8.16 -7.83 -3.97
CA GLU A 27 -8.28 -8.90 -4.94
C GLU A 27 -7.70 -8.54 -6.30
N PRO A 28 -7.98 -7.36 -6.88
CA PRO A 28 -7.37 -7.00 -8.16
C PRO A 28 -5.86 -6.97 -8.10
N ILE A 29 -5.30 -6.48 -6.99
CA ILE A 29 -3.85 -6.44 -6.82
C ILE A 29 -3.30 -7.87 -6.78
N LYS A 30 -3.96 -8.76 -6.05
CA LYS A 30 -3.53 -10.14 -5.96
C LYS A 30 -3.58 -10.84 -7.32
N GLN A 31 -4.60 -10.53 -8.12
CA GLN A 31 -4.71 -11.13 -9.44
C GLN A 31 -3.59 -10.72 -10.36
N VAL A 32 -3.20 -9.45 -10.32
CA VAL A 32 -2.09 -8.98 -11.14
C VAL A 32 -0.79 -9.61 -10.66
N CYS A 33 -0.57 -9.67 -9.35
CA CYS A 33 0.61 -10.33 -8.81
C CYS A 33 0.67 -11.79 -9.22
N LYS A 34 -0.46 -12.48 -9.19
CA LYS A 34 -0.51 -13.89 -9.57
C LYS A 34 -0.17 -14.08 -11.04
N ALA A 35 -0.62 -13.15 -11.87
CA ALA A 35 -0.35 -13.24 -13.30
C ALA A 35 1.14 -13.07 -13.60
N HIS A 36 1.82 -12.17 -12.90
CA HIS A 36 3.24 -11.93 -13.11
C HIS A 36 4.12 -12.93 -12.36
N HIS A 37 3.65 -13.45 -11.26
CA HIS A 37 4.44 -14.33 -10.38
C HIS A 37 3.62 -15.55 -9.98
N PRO A 38 3.27 -16.40 -10.94
CA PRO A 38 2.47 -17.60 -10.64
C PRO A 38 3.21 -18.51 -9.69
N GLY A 39 2.49 -19.05 -8.73
CA GLY A 39 3.07 -19.97 -7.76
C GLY A 39 3.64 -19.33 -6.52
N GLU A 40 3.70 -18.00 -6.45
CA GLU A 40 4.19 -17.34 -5.25
C GLU A 40 3.08 -17.20 -4.22
N ASP A 41 3.48 -17.23 -2.96
CA ASP A 41 2.55 -17.08 -1.85
C ASP A 41 2.15 -15.61 -1.73
N LEU A 42 0.86 -15.35 -1.86
CA LEU A 42 0.34 -13.99 -1.80
C LEU A 42 -0.26 -13.65 -0.43
N SER A 43 -0.13 -14.55 0.54
CA SER A 43 -0.71 -14.30 1.87
C SER A 43 -0.10 -13.09 2.56
N ILE A 44 1.12 -12.73 2.19
CA ILE A 44 1.76 -11.54 2.76
C ILE A 44 0.97 -10.28 2.41
N LEU A 45 0.31 -10.25 1.26
CA LEU A 45 -0.51 -9.10 0.88
C LEU A 45 -1.71 -8.94 1.81
N ASP A 46 -2.34 -10.07 2.16
CA ASP A 46 -3.46 -10.03 3.10
C ASP A 46 -3.01 -9.52 4.47
N ARG A 47 -1.88 -9.98 4.93
CA ARG A 47 -1.35 -9.57 6.24
C ARG A 47 -0.97 -8.10 6.25
N ALA A 48 -0.31 -7.66 5.19
CA ALA A 48 0.10 -6.25 5.08
C ALA A 48 -1.12 -5.34 5.01
N TYR A 49 -2.10 -5.72 4.22
CA TYR A 49 -3.33 -4.94 4.10
C TYR A 49 -4.04 -4.83 5.44
N ARG A 50 -4.17 -5.96 6.14
CA ARG A 50 -4.83 -5.97 7.44
C ARG A 50 -4.12 -5.05 8.44
N ARG A 51 -2.79 -5.12 8.46
CA ARG A 51 -2.02 -4.25 9.35
C ARG A 51 -2.22 -2.78 9.01
N ALA A 52 -2.18 -2.46 7.74
CA ALA A 52 -2.38 -1.08 7.29
C ALA A 52 -3.78 -0.58 7.67
N VAL A 53 -4.80 -1.40 7.47
CA VAL A 53 -6.16 -1.01 7.83
C VAL A 53 -6.27 -0.73 9.32
N ILE A 54 -5.72 -1.61 10.15
CA ILE A 54 -5.78 -1.45 11.59
C ILE A 54 -5.09 -0.15 12.03
N GLN A 55 -3.90 0.08 11.51
CA GLN A 55 -3.10 1.24 11.92
C GLN A 55 -3.68 2.56 11.44
N HIS A 56 -4.33 2.57 10.27
CA HIS A 56 -4.90 3.80 9.71
C HIS A 56 -6.39 3.96 10.01
N SER A 57 -6.97 3.08 10.81
CA SER A 57 -8.43 3.00 10.94
C SER A 57 -9.08 4.29 11.38
N ALA A 58 -8.38 5.10 12.18
CA ALA A 58 -8.93 6.36 12.67
C ALA A 58 -8.48 7.56 11.87
N GLN A 59 -7.67 7.36 10.84
CA GLN A 59 -7.07 8.45 10.09
C GLN A 59 -7.86 8.76 8.83
N ARG A 60 -7.84 10.04 8.44
CA ARG A 60 -8.41 10.52 7.20
C ARG A 60 -7.41 11.45 6.55
N ARG A 61 -7.34 11.46 5.24
CA ARG A 61 -6.56 12.43 4.51
C ARG A 61 -7.29 13.78 4.56
N LYS A 62 -6.58 14.84 4.20
CA LYS A 62 -7.18 16.17 4.19
C LYS A 62 -8.42 16.23 3.31
N SER A 63 -8.47 15.40 2.29
CA SER A 63 -9.63 15.31 1.39
C SER A 63 -10.82 14.62 2.03
N GLY A 64 -10.63 13.99 3.20
CA GLY A 64 -11.70 13.25 3.87
C GLY A 64 -11.76 11.78 3.51
N GLU A 65 -10.97 11.33 2.52
CA GLU A 65 -11.00 9.94 2.12
C GLU A 65 -10.25 9.05 3.12
N PRO A 66 -10.61 7.77 3.22
CA PRO A 66 -9.87 6.85 4.09
C PRO A 66 -8.41 6.78 3.69
N TYR A 67 -7.55 6.74 4.69
CA TYR A 67 -6.12 6.76 4.45
C TYR A 67 -5.63 5.54 3.67
N ILE A 68 -6.28 4.41 3.84
CA ILE A 68 -5.87 3.15 3.20
C ILE A 68 -5.94 3.22 1.67
N ILE A 69 -6.73 4.14 1.13
CA ILE A 69 -6.90 4.23 -0.33
C ILE A 69 -5.57 4.56 -1.02
N HIS A 70 -4.76 5.41 -0.42
CA HIS A 70 -3.48 5.76 -1.00
C HIS A 70 -2.51 4.58 -1.07
N PRO A 71 -2.26 3.84 0.01
CA PRO A 71 -1.41 2.65 -0.09
C PRO A 71 -1.92 1.62 -1.07
N LEU A 72 -3.24 1.46 -1.17
CA LEU A 72 -3.80 0.52 -2.16
C LEU A 72 -3.46 0.95 -3.58
N ALA A 73 -3.57 2.24 -3.87
CA ALA A 73 -3.26 2.74 -5.20
C ALA A 73 -1.78 2.55 -5.54
N VAL A 74 -0.91 2.82 -4.58
CA VAL A 74 0.52 2.62 -4.77
C VAL A 74 0.82 1.14 -5.04
N SER A 75 0.22 0.26 -4.28
CA SER A 75 0.45 -1.18 -4.45
C SER A 75 -0.07 -1.68 -5.79
N GLN A 76 -1.18 -1.13 -6.27
CA GLN A 76 -1.68 -1.50 -7.58
C GLN A 76 -0.67 -1.11 -8.68
N ILE A 77 -0.11 0.07 -8.56
CA ILE A 77 0.90 0.51 -9.52
C ILE A 77 2.10 -0.44 -9.52
N LEU A 78 2.57 -0.81 -8.34
CA LEU A 78 3.70 -1.72 -8.23
C LEU A 78 3.39 -3.08 -8.83
N ALA A 79 2.18 -3.59 -8.57
CA ALA A 79 1.76 -4.86 -9.14
C ALA A 79 1.68 -4.78 -10.65
N ASP A 80 1.13 -3.69 -11.18
CA ASP A 80 1.01 -3.49 -12.63
C ASP A 80 2.39 -3.42 -13.30
N LEU A 81 3.39 -2.94 -12.58
CA LEU A 81 4.76 -2.90 -13.07
C LEU A 81 5.45 -4.26 -13.01
N GLY A 82 4.78 -5.27 -12.52
CA GLY A 82 5.33 -6.62 -12.44
C GLY A 82 6.14 -6.90 -11.19
N MET A 83 6.06 -6.04 -10.18
CA MET A 83 6.78 -6.28 -8.93
C MET A 83 6.20 -7.46 -8.19
N GLY A 84 7.04 -8.15 -7.42
CA GLY A 84 6.62 -9.32 -6.68
C GLY A 84 5.84 -8.97 -5.41
N PRO A 85 5.26 -9.99 -4.77
CA PRO A 85 4.44 -9.75 -3.57
C PRO A 85 5.17 -9.03 -2.46
N ILE A 86 6.46 -9.27 -2.31
CA ILE A 86 7.24 -8.61 -1.26
C ILE A 86 7.27 -7.09 -1.47
N VAL A 87 7.52 -6.65 -2.70
CA VAL A 87 7.58 -5.23 -3.01
C VAL A 87 6.19 -4.60 -2.89
N VAL A 88 5.16 -5.30 -3.36
CA VAL A 88 3.79 -4.82 -3.27
C VAL A 88 3.37 -4.68 -1.82
N ALA A 89 3.74 -5.64 -0.97
CA ALA A 89 3.45 -5.57 0.46
C ALA A 89 4.14 -4.36 1.10
N ALA A 90 5.40 -4.10 0.71
CA ALA A 90 6.10 -2.93 1.23
C ALA A 90 5.38 -1.65 0.83
N GLY A 91 4.80 -1.62 -0.36
CA GLY A 91 3.99 -0.48 -0.78
C GLY A 91 2.77 -0.26 0.09
N LEU A 92 2.15 -1.35 0.55
CA LEU A 92 1.02 -1.23 1.48
C LEU A 92 1.45 -0.71 2.85
N LEU A 93 2.68 -0.97 3.25
CA LEU A 93 3.12 -0.71 4.62
C LEU A 93 3.92 0.57 4.79
N HIS A 94 4.41 1.18 3.70
CA HIS A 94 5.37 2.28 3.87
C HIS A 94 4.74 3.48 4.59
N ASP A 95 3.52 3.87 4.24
CA ASP A 95 2.86 4.96 4.94
C ASP A 95 2.47 4.58 6.36
N THR A 96 2.20 3.29 6.58
CA THR A 96 1.86 2.81 7.91
C THR A 96 3.00 3.07 8.89
N VAL A 97 4.22 2.80 8.45
CA VAL A 97 5.38 3.03 9.32
C VAL A 97 5.64 4.53 9.49
N GLU A 98 5.46 5.31 8.41
CA GLU A 98 5.73 6.76 8.49
C GLU A 98 4.69 7.53 9.29
N ASP A 99 3.43 7.13 9.20
CA ASP A 99 2.33 7.98 9.63
C ASP A 99 1.52 7.43 10.79
N THR A 100 1.90 6.28 11.34
CA THR A 100 1.21 5.71 12.50
C THR A 100 2.23 5.30 13.55
N ASP A 101 1.72 4.74 14.64
CA ASP A 101 2.57 4.24 15.74
C ASP A 101 3.32 2.98 15.39
N TYR A 102 3.03 2.38 14.25
CA TYR A 102 3.64 1.12 13.84
C TYR A 102 5.11 1.38 13.49
N THR A 103 6.02 0.77 14.23
CA THR A 103 7.44 1.05 14.07
C THR A 103 8.08 0.13 13.03
N LEU A 104 9.22 0.56 12.52
CA LEU A 104 9.99 -0.27 11.59
C LEU A 104 10.40 -1.59 12.26
N ASP A 105 10.73 -1.55 13.55
CA ASP A 105 11.08 -2.78 14.27
C ASP A 105 9.90 -3.73 14.34
N GLN A 106 8.71 -3.22 14.56
CA GLN A 106 7.51 -4.05 14.54
C GLN A 106 7.27 -4.63 13.15
N CYS A 107 7.49 -3.83 12.13
CA CYS A 107 7.36 -4.30 10.75
C CYS A 107 8.35 -5.42 10.47
N ARG A 108 9.59 -5.26 10.92
CA ARG A 108 10.60 -6.30 10.73
C ARG A 108 10.22 -7.58 11.43
N ALA A 109 9.70 -7.48 12.64
CA ALA A 109 9.31 -8.66 13.40
C ALA A 109 8.13 -9.38 12.75
N GLU A 110 7.21 -8.62 12.17
CA GLU A 110 5.99 -9.19 11.61
C GLU A 110 6.18 -9.68 10.17
N PHE A 111 6.95 -8.95 9.35
CA PHE A 111 7.04 -9.22 7.91
C PHE A 111 8.43 -9.62 7.45
N GLY A 112 9.44 -9.50 8.29
CA GLY A 112 10.78 -9.93 7.95
C GLY A 112 11.68 -8.79 7.49
N ASP A 113 12.97 -9.10 7.41
CA ASP A 113 13.99 -8.10 7.08
C ASP A 113 13.84 -7.52 5.68
N THR A 114 13.42 -8.32 4.73
CA THR A 114 13.33 -7.87 3.34
C THR A 114 12.26 -6.79 3.19
N VAL A 115 11.08 -7.04 3.75
CA VAL A 115 9.99 -6.06 3.68
C VAL A 115 10.39 -4.81 4.46
N ALA A 116 10.92 -4.98 5.67
CA ALA A 116 11.31 -3.83 6.49
C ALA A 116 12.40 -3.01 5.80
N GLY A 117 13.35 -3.66 5.14
CA GLY A 117 14.39 -2.96 4.41
C GLY A 117 13.84 -2.14 3.26
N LEU A 118 12.85 -2.69 2.55
CA LEU A 118 12.22 -1.96 1.46
C LEU A 118 11.44 -0.76 1.98
N VAL A 119 10.70 -0.95 3.07
CA VAL A 119 9.96 0.14 3.70
C VAL A 119 10.92 1.23 4.16
N GLU A 120 12.01 0.85 4.80
CA GLU A 120 13.00 1.80 5.26
C GLU A 120 13.60 2.58 4.10
N GLY A 121 13.90 1.91 2.99
CA GLY A 121 14.46 2.56 1.82
C GLY A 121 13.52 3.59 1.23
N VAL A 122 12.24 3.26 1.13
CA VAL A 122 11.23 4.19 0.61
C VAL A 122 11.11 5.39 1.55
N THR A 123 11.10 5.16 2.85
CA THR A 123 11.01 6.24 3.82
C THR A 123 12.19 7.19 3.70
N LYS A 124 13.40 6.65 3.55
CA LYS A 124 14.60 7.49 3.41
C LYS A 124 14.57 8.30 2.14
N LEU A 125 14.10 7.71 1.05
CA LEU A 125 13.96 8.45 -0.20
C LEU A 125 12.98 9.59 -0.07
N SER A 126 11.86 9.36 0.58
CA SER A 126 10.88 10.42 0.82
C SER A 126 11.48 11.56 1.64
N GLN A 127 12.22 11.23 2.67
CA GLN A 127 12.84 12.23 3.52
C GLN A 127 13.89 13.04 2.75
N LEU A 128 14.63 12.38 1.88
CA LEU A 128 15.63 13.07 1.06
C LEU A 128 14.97 14.07 0.12
N GLU A 129 13.89 13.66 -0.53
CA GLU A 129 13.18 14.56 -1.43
C GLU A 129 12.63 15.77 -0.71
N VAL A 130 12.05 15.55 0.45
CA VAL A 130 11.53 16.66 1.25
C VAL A 130 12.66 17.57 1.70
N GLY A 131 13.78 16.98 2.10
CA GLY A 131 14.95 17.75 2.50
C GLY A 131 15.49 18.61 1.37
N ASP A 132 15.60 18.04 0.19
CA ASP A 132 16.07 18.78 -0.97
C ASP A 132 15.13 19.91 -1.32
N SER A 133 13.83 19.65 -1.28
CA SER A 133 12.82 20.66 -1.56
C SER A 133 12.90 21.80 -0.53
N ALA A 134 13.10 21.44 0.73
CA ALA A 134 13.18 22.43 1.78
C ALA A 134 14.42 23.31 1.65
N GLN A 135 15.48 22.76 1.08
CA GLN A 135 16.72 23.51 0.89
C GLN A 135 16.70 24.36 -0.36
N ALA A 136 15.87 24.00 -1.29
CA ALA A 136 15.79 24.77 -2.51
C ALA A 136 15.04 26.07 -2.29
#